data_5c5c25738925a923bffd6fd1937327cd
#
_entry.id   5c5c25738925a923bffd6fd1937327cd
#
_cell.length_a   1.000
_cell.length_b   1.000
_cell.length_c   1.000
_cell.angle_alpha   90.00
_cell.angle_beta   90.00
_cell.angle_gamma   90.00
#
_symmetry.space_group_name_H-M   'P 1'
#
loop_
_entity.id
_entity.type
_entity.pdbx_description
1 polymer ?
#
loop_
_entity_poly.entity_id
_entity_poly.type
_entity_poly.pdbx_seq_one_letter_code
_entity_poly.pdbx_strand_id
1 'polypeptide(L)'
;WYTEQDKEKNQTVIYANFQGKNPTEEKVEINVRRNCFMPSKTGVNYITFSGFDVSKAATTWAPPAAYQDGMIGPHWSKGWIIEDCEVSNSKCCGISLGKYYDPENDHYFTRKHVKSPTQMERDAVCRGQYHGWTKENIGSHIIRRCHIHHCEQTGIVGRMGGVFSIIEDNHIHNINNMQQLGGAEISGIKMHAAIDVVMRRNHIHHCTMGIWCDWEAQGTRLTQNLLHDNCPPEGTPKAEGAMMSQDIFIEVGHGPTLI
;
A
#
# COMPACT_ATOMS: atom_id res chain seq x y z
N TRP A 1 19.08 -10.37 11.23
CA TRP A 1 19.47 -9.16 12.00
C TRP A 1 18.50 -8.88 13.13
N TYR A 2 18.96 -8.21 14.17
CA TYR A 2 18.11 -7.66 15.23
C TYR A 2 18.72 -6.36 15.77
N THR A 3 17.96 -5.61 16.55
CA THR A 3 18.41 -4.35 17.11
C THR A 3 18.18 -4.29 18.60
N GLU A 4 19.08 -3.59 19.29
CA GLU A 4 18.94 -3.21 20.69
C GLU A 4 19.04 -1.70 20.85
N GLN A 5 18.25 -1.14 21.73
CA GLN A 5 18.32 0.28 22.05
C GLN A 5 19.14 0.52 23.31
N ASP A 6 20.26 1.21 23.16
CA ASP A 6 21.01 1.79 24.29
C ASP A 6 20.42 3.17 24.61
N LYS A 7 19.56 3.20 25.60
CA LYS A 7 18.87 4.44 26.01
C LYS A 7 19.80 5.45 26.65
N GLU A 8 20.89 5.02 27.29
CA GLU A 8 21.85 5.91 27.95
C GLU A 8 22.67 6.69 26.92
N LYS A 9 23.06 6.01 25.83
CA LYS A 9 23.81 6.61 24.74
C LYS A 9 22.93 7.16 23.61
N ASN A 10 21.62 6.99 23.71
CA ASN A 10 20.66 7.31 22.64
C ASN A 10 21.07 6.71 21.29
N GLN A 11 21.43 5.45 21.29
CA GLN A 11 21.91 4.71 20.12
C GLN A 11 21.09 3.46 19.89
N THR A 12 20.97 3.08 18.62
CA THR A 12 20.46 1.77 18.21
C THR A 12 21.63 0.93 17.73
N VAL A 13 21.88 -0.17 18.42
CA VAL A 13 22.90 -1.16 18.00
C VAL A 13 22.23 -2.17 17.08
N ILE A 14 22.83 -2.39 15.92
CA ILE A 14 22.33 -3.33 14.92
C ILE A 14 23.28 -4.52 14.86
N TYR A 15 22.73 -5.71 15.05
CA TYR A 15 23.43 -6.98 14.91
C TYR A 15 22.97 -7.65 13.61
N ALA A 16 23.88 -7.91 12.69
CA ALA A 16 23.57 -8.54 11.43
C ALA A 16 24.66 -9.55 11.03
N ASN A 17 24.25 -10.57 10.29
CA ASN A 17 25.18 -11.48 9.66
C ASN A 17 25.58 -10.90 8.30
N PHE A 18 26.80 -10.40 8.21
CA PHE A 18 27.38 -9.87 6.97
C PHE A 18 28.09 -10.93 6.13
N GLN A 19 27.85 -12.21 6.41
CA GLN A 19 28.42 -13.34 5.66
C GLN A 19 29.97 -13.30 5.55
N GLY A 20 30.63 -12.90 6.62
CA GLY A 20 32.09 -12.79 6.70
C GLY A 20 32.68 -11.49 6.14
N LYS A 21 31.85 -10.61 5.59
CA LYS A 21 32.31 -9.29 5.12
C LYS A 21 32.41 -8.29 6.26
N ASN A 22 33.35 -7.36 6.13
CA ASN A 22 33.50 -6.26 7.08
C ASN A 22 32.50 -5.14 6.69
N PRO A 23 31.49 -4.82 7.54
CA PRO A 23 30.48 -3.82 7.19
C PRO A 23 31.06 -2.40 7.01
N THR A 24 32.24 -2.12 7.53
CA THR A 24 32.90 -0.81 7.34
C THR A 24 33.49 -0.63 5.94
N GLU A 25 33.66 -1.70 5.22
CA GLU A 25 34.20 -1.73 3.85
C GLU A 25 33.10 -1.92 2.79
N GLU A 26 31.88 -2.15 3.24
CA GLU A 26 30.72 -2.39 2.37
C GLU A 26 29.75 -1.20 2.41
N LYS A 27 29.00 -1.03 1.34
CA LYS A 27 27.91 -0.07 1.32
C LYS A 27 26.74 -0.61 2.12
N VAL A 28 26.59 -0.15 3.37
CA VAL A 28 25.47 -0.49 4.24
C VAL A 28 24.47 0.66 4.28
N GLU A 29 23.21 0.37 3.98
CA GLU A 29 22.12 1.34 4.01
C GLU A 29 21.07 0.91 5.04
N ILE A 30 20.56 1.86 5.81
CA ILE A 30 19.52 1.64 6.82
C ILE A 30 18.36 2.57 6.51
N ASN A 31 17.18 2.00 6.29
CA ASN A 31 15.97 2.76 6.05
C ASN A 31 15.45 3.32 7.38
N VAL A 32 15.47 4.63 7.51
CA VAL A 32 15.02 5.34 8.71
C VAL A 32 13.82 6.25 8.47
N ARG A 33 13.55 6.59 7.21
CA ARG A 33 12.42 7.46 6.85
C ARG A 33 11.20 6.62 6.51
N ARG A 34 10.07 7.06 7.01
CA ARG A 34 8.79 6.40 6.80
C ARG A 34 8.25 6.59 5.39
N ASN A 35 8.45 7.76 4.83
CA ASN A 35 7.97 8.14 3.50
C ASN A 35 9.10 8.85 2.72
N CYS A 36 9.00 8.84 1.40
CA CYS A 36 9.86 9.63 0.52
C CYS A 36 9.17 10.95 0.14
N PHE A 37 7.90 10.89 -0.27
CA PHE A 37 7.13 12.08 -0.63
C PHE A 37 5.67 11.93 -0.19
N MET A 38 5.29 12.62 0.86
CA MET A 38 3.94 12.59 1.42
C MET A 38 3.60 13.91 2.09
N PRO A 39 2.41 14.50 1.85
CA PRO A 39 2.02 15.74 2.49
C PRO A 39 1.82 15.53 3.99
N SER A 40 2.28 16.52 4.77
CA SER A 40 2.14 16.49 6.24
C SER A 40 0.73 16.81 6.73
N LYS A 41 -0.15 17.25 5.83
CA LYS A 41 -1.55 17.58 6.13
C LYS A 41 -2.47 17.16 4.99
N THR A 42 -3.75 17.03 5.30
CA THR A 42 -4.81 16.73 4.33
C THR A 42 -5.11 17.90 3.41
N GLY A 43 -5.78 17.65 2.28
CA GLY A 43 -6.25 18.69 1.36
C GLY A 43 -5.15 19.35 0.51
N VAL A 44 -3.98 18.72 0.38
CA VAL A 44 -2.95 19.17 -0.57
C VAL A 44 -3.27 18.57 -1.93
N ASN A 45 -4.05 19.29 -2.72
CA ASN A 45 -4.64 18.81 -3.96
C ASN A 45 -3.80 19.14 -5.22
N TYR A 46 -4.06 18.39 -6.29
CA TYR A 46 -3.58 18.68 -7.65
C TYR A 46 -2.05 18.74 -7.78
N ILE A 47 -1.36 17.83 -7.14
CA ILE A 47 0.09 17.67 -7.29
C ILE A 47 0.39 16.68 -8.41
N THR A 48 1.32 17.00 -9.27
CA THR A 48 1.93 16.06 -10.22
C THR A 48 3.32 15.67 -9.70
N PHE A 49 3.50 14.38 -9.51
CA PHE A 49 4.77 13.77 -9.12
C PHE A 49 5.24 12.86 -10.27
N SER A 50 6.27 13.27 -10.98
CA SER A 50 6.66 12.67 -12.25
C SER A 50 8.16 12.50 -12.42
N GLY A 51 8.60 11.35 -12.94
CA GLY A 51 9.99 11.13 -13.36
C GLY A 51 10.98 10.87 -12.22
N PHE A 52 10.54 10.35 -11.07
CA PHE A 52 11.40 10.07 -9.93
C PHE A 52 11.67 8.57 -9.77
N ASP A 53 12.90 8.26 -9.36
CA ASP A 53 13.25 6.99 -8.74
C ASP A 53 13.08 7.13 -7.22
N VAL A 54 12.15 6.36 -6.66
CA VAL A 54 11.77 6.40 -5.26
C VAL A 54 11.98 5.04 -4.64
N SER A 55 12.86 4.97 -3.65
CA SER A 55 13.19 3.69 -3.06
C SER A 55 13.59 3.75 -1.59
N LYS A 56 13.57 2.59 -0.94
CA LYS A 56 14.16 2.34 0.38
C LYS A 56 13.57 3.15 1.51
N ALA A 57 12.24 3.25 1.59
CA ALA A 57 11.58 3.78 2.78
C ALA A 57 11.18 2.66 3.76
N ALA A 58 11.25 2.98 5.03
CA ALA A 58 10.77 2.11 6.13
C ALA A 58 9.29 2.37 6.41
N THR A 59 8.45 2.20 5.39
CA THR A 59 7.00 2.30 5.54
C THR A 59 6.51 1.33 6.62
N THR A 60 5.51 1.71 7.36
CA THR A 60 5.01 0.89 8.48
C THR A 60 4.01 -0.13 7.96
N TRP A 61 4.17 -1.39 8.39
CA TRP A 61 3.12 -2.38 8.19
C TRP A 61 1.85 -1.94 8.92
N ALA A 62 0.72 -2.12 8.27
CA ALA A 62 -0.56 -1.85 8.86
C ALA A 62 -1.52 -3.01 8.59
N PRO A 63 -2.29 -3.44 9.62
CA PRO A 63 -3.35 -4.42 9.43
C PRO A 63 -4.49 -3.82 8.62
N PRO A 64 -5.46 -4.66 8.21
CA PRO A 64 -6.70 -4.18 7.60
C PRO A 64 -7.32 -3.06 8.41
N ALA A 65 -7.95 -2.13 7.72
CA ALA A 65 -8.63 -0.97 8.31
C ALA A 65 -7.76 0.07 9.02
N ALA A 66 -6.47 -0.19 9.24
CA ALA A 66 -5.55 0.82 9.74
C ALA A 66 -5.06 1.74 8.60
N TYR A 67 -4.51 2.88 8.98
CA TYR A 67 -3.86 3.78 8.03
C TYR A 67 -2.56 3.16 7.51
N GLN A 68 -2.42 3.08 6.20
CA GLN A 68 -1.23 2.56 5.53
C GLN A 68 -0.48 3.66 4.81
N ASP A 69 0.77 3.86 5.18
CA ASP A 69 1.66 4.76 4.47
C ASP A 69 2.30 4.06 3.27
N GLY A 70 2.38 4.78 2.16
CA GLY A 70 3.27 4.43 1.06
C GLY A 70 4.58 5.22 1.12
N MET A 71 5.53 4.87 0.27
CA MET A 71 6.68 5.73 0.03
C MET A 71 6.25 7.07 -0.55
N ILE A 72 5.24 7.03 -1.43
CA ILE A 72 4.59 8.20 -2.01
C ILE A 72 3.10 8.10 -1.74
N GLY A 73 2.43 9.23 -1.62
CA GLY A 73 0.98 9.25 -1.63
C GLY A 73 0.35 10.61 -1.39
N PRO A 74 -0.88 10.78 -1.88
CA PRO A 74 -1.62 12.02 -1.74
C PRO A 74 -2.14 12.27 -0.32
N HIS A 75 -2.08 11.27 0.57
CA HIS A 75 -2.74 11.32 1.86
C HIS A 75 -4.28 11.44 1.67
N TRP A 76 -4.95 12.33 2.36
CA TRP A 76 -6.38 12.61 2.17
C TRP A 76 -6.54 13.87 1.34
N SER A 77 -6.65 13.72 0.01
CA SER A 77 -6.64 14.83 -0.94
C SER A 77 -7.27 14.43 -2.29
N LYS A 78 -7.19 15.30 -3.28
CA LYS A 78 -7.80 15.13 -4.59
C LYS A 78 -6.83 15.38 -5.74
N GLY A 79 -7.00 14.63 -6.83
CA GLY A 79 -6.50 14.98 -8.14
C GLY A 79 -4.98 14.93 -8.30
N TRP A 80 -4.28 14.06 -7.56
CA TRP A 80 -2.86 13.84 -7.78
C TRP A 80 -2.61 13.03 -9.05
N ILE A 81 -1.51 13.33 -9.71
CA ILE A 81 -0.97 12.54 -10.80
C ILE A 81 0.40 12.01 -10.35
N ILE A 82 0.57 10.69 -10.35
CA ILE A 82 1.84 10.01 -10.10
C ILE A 82 2.18 9.27 -11.38
N GLU A 83 3.26 9.67 -12.04
CA GLU A 83 3.56 9.13 -13.37
C GLU A 83 5.04 9.04 -13.66
N ASP A 84 5.39 8.11 -14.56
CA ASP A 84 6.75 7.96 -15.09
C ASP A 84 7.80 7.76 -13.98
N CYS A 85 7.41 7.08 -12.88
CA CYS A 85 8.24 6.87 -11.70
C CYS A 85 8.66 5.41 -11.58
N GLU A 86 9.87 5.18 -11.06
CA GLU A 86 10.26 3.90 -10.48
C GLU A 86 10.03 3.93 -8.97
N VAL A 87 9.28 2.95 -8.45
CA VAL A 87 8.94 2.84 -7.02
C VAL A 87 9.32 1.48 -6.51
N SER A 88 10.37 1.39 -5.69
CA SER A 88 10.95 0.10 -5.36
C SER A 88 11.47 -0.02 -3.94
N ASN A 89 11.64 -1.27 -3.48
CA ASN A 89 12.29 -1.58 -2.22
C ASN A 89 11.64 -0.89 -1.01
N SER A 90 10.32 -0.84 -0.98
CA SER A 90 9.59 -0.43 0.21
C SER A 90 9.53 -1.56 1.22
N LYS A 91 9.68 -1.24 2.50
CA LYS A 91 9.45 -2.23 3.55
C LYS A 91 8.01 -2.77 3.54
N CYS A 92 7.03 -1.93 3.21
CA CYS A 92 5.62 -2.31 3.11
C CYS A 92 5.02 -1.83 1.79
N CYS A 93 4.38 -0.68 1.76
CA CYS A 93 3.64 -0.21 0.58
C CYS A 93 4.47 0.73 -0.30
N GLY A 94 4.33 0.59 -1.62
CA GLY A 94 4.93 1.49 -2.59
C GLY A 94 4.18 2.82 -2.64
N ILE A 95 2.99 2.83 -3.20
CA ILE A 95 2.12 4.02 -3.32
C ILE A 95 0.87 3.83 -2.45
N SER A 96 0.51 4.84 -1.66
CA SER A 96 -0.73 4.85 -0.88
C SER A 96 -1.63 6.00 -1.31
N LEU A 97 -2.86 5.69 -1.74
CA LEU A 97 -3.85 6.67 -2.17
C LEU A 97 -4.66 7.28 -1.01
N GLY A 98 -4.26 6.97 0.20
CA GLY A 98 -4.79 7.58 1.38
C GLY A 98 -6.04 6.93 1.97
N LYS A 99 -6.26 7.26 3.22
CA LYS A 99 -7.42 6.93 4.03
C LYS A 99 -7.78 8.16 4.85
N TYR A 100 -9.05 8.35 5.16
CA TYR A 100 -9.40 9.30 6.21
C TYR A 100 -8.73 8.90 7.51
N TYR A 101 -7.90 9.77 8.04
CA TYR A 101 -7.10 9.51 9.25
C TYR A 101 -7.56 10.39 10.40
N ASP A 102 -7.92 9.75 11.49
CA ASP A 102 -8.26 10.40 12.74
C ASP A 102 -7.24 9.95 13.81
N PRO A 103 -6.29 10.81 14.19
CA PRO A 103 -5.23 10.44 15.13
C PRO A 103 -5.74 10.04 16.51
N GLU A 104 -6.95 10.43 16.89
CA GLU A 104 -7.53 10.04 18.17
C GLU A 104 -8.19 8.66 18.14
N ASN A 105 -8.73 8.26 17.00
CA ASN A 105 -9.54 7.05 16.86
C ASN A 105 -8.95 5.97 15.94
N ASP A 106 -8.02 6.30 15.07
CA ASP A 106 -7.44 5.36 14.10
C ASP A 106 -6.22 4.60 14.64
N HIS A 107 -6.18 4.38 15.94
CA HIS A 107 -5.18 3.50 16.55
C HIS A 107 -5.71 2.08 16.63
N TYR A 108 -5.05 1.17 15.92
CA TYR A 108 -5.35 -0.26 15.99
C TYR A 108 -5.19 -0.77 17.43
N PHE A 109 -4.11 -0.38 18.08
CA PHE A 109 -3.89 -0.66 19.50
C PHE A 109 -4.26 0.56 20.33
N THR A 110 -5.44 0.56 20.90
CA THR A 110 -5.80 1.58 21.89
C THR A 110 -5.18 1.25 23.25
N ARG A 111 -5.06 2.23 24.11
CA ARG A 111 -4.48 2.04 25.45
C ARG A 111 -5.34 1.16 26.35
N LYS A 112 -6.62 1.05 26.10
CA LYS A 112 -7.58 0.37 26.99
C LYS A 112 -8.21 -0.87 26.37
N HIS A 113 -8.36 -0.90 25.07
CA HIS A 113 -8.98 -2.01 24.37
C HIS A 113 -8.55 -2.01 22.90
N VAL A 114 -8.64 -3.17 22.27
CA VAL A 114 -8.41 -3.33 20.84
C VAL A 114 -9.74 -3.28 20.13
N LYS A 115 -9.88 -2.37 19.18
CA LYS A 115 -11.02 -2.38 18.25
C LYS A 115 -10.83 -3.48 17.22
N SER A 116 -11.92 -4.12 16.83
CA SER A 116 -11.86 -5.03 15.69
C SER A 116 -11.55 -4.25 14.41
N PRO A 117 -10.84 -4.86 13.44
CA PRO A 117 -10.59 -4.22 12.15
C PRO A 117 -11.86 -3.75 11.44
N THR A 118 -12.91 -4.56 11.49
CA THR A 118 -14.24 -4.23 10.94
C THR A 118 -14.86 -2.99 11.58
N GLN A 119 -14.74 -2.85 12.89
CA GLN A 119 -15.25 -1.66 13.58
C GLN A 119 -14.44 -0.42 13.21
N MET A 120 -13.11 -0.54 13.11
CA MET A 120 -12.25 0.57 12.68
C MET A 120 -12.59 1.06 11.28
N GLU A 121 -12.87 0.12 10.35
CA GLU A 121 -13.26 0.49 8.99
C GLU A 121 -14.58 1.24 8.97
N ARG A 122 -15.61 0.72 9.64
CA ARG A 122 -16.91 1.41 9.73
C ARG A 122 -16.80 2.79 10.37
N ASP A 123 -16.04 2.91 11.45
CA ASP A 123 -15.79 4.19 12.10
C ASP A 123 -15.11 5.19 11.14
N ALA A 124 -14.10 4.72 10.39
CA ALA A 124 -13.41 5.55 9.42
C ALA A 124 -14.30 6.00 8.27
N VAL A 125 -15.15 5.10 7.75
CA VAL A 125 -16.14 5.42 6.70
C VAL A 125 -17.14 6.48 7.21
N CYS A 126 -17.73 6.29 8.39
CA CYS A 126 -18.67 7.23 8.96
C CYS A 126 -18.05 8.63 9.19
N ARG A 127 -16.82 8.66 9.72
CA ARG A 127 -16.10 9.93 9.90
C ARG A 127 -15.72 10.57 8.58
N GLY A 128 -15.25 9.78 7.62
CA GLY A 128 -14.93 10.26 6.27
C GLY A 128 -16.15 10.88 5.60
N GLN A 129 -17.32 10.24 5.67
CA GLN A 129 -18.57 10.77 5.15
C GLN A 129 -18.95 12.10 5.83
N TYR A 130 -18.85 12.16 7.14
CA TYR A 130 -19.12 13.39 7.89
C TYR A 130 -18.17 14.53 7.48
N HIS A 131 -16.94 14.25 7.14
CA HIS A 131 -15.93 15.22 6.72
C HIS A 131 -15.83 15.40 5.20
N GLY A 132 -16.86 14.99 4.45
CA GLY A 132 -16.96 15.27 3.02
C GLY A 132 -16.22 14.29 2.13
N TRP A 133 -16.40 13.00 2.35
CA TRP A 133 -15.94 11.95 1.43
C TRP A 133 -16.82 11.97 0.17
N THR A 134 -16.53 12.89 -0.73
CA THR A 134 -17.26 13.13 -1.98
C THR A 134 -16.30 13.32 -3.14
N LYS A 135 -16.78 13.16 -4.36
CA LYS A 135 -16.00 13.32 -5.58
C LYS A 135 -15.43 14.75 -5.76
N GLU A 136 -16.09 15.73 -5.18
CA GLU A 136 -15.64 17.12 -5.19
C GLU A 136 -14.39 17.32 -4.33
N ASN A 137 -14.24 16.53 -3.28
CA ASN A 137 -13.23 16.75 -2.25
C ASN A 137 -12.06 15.77 -2.30
N ILE A 138 -12.30 14.50 -2.65
CA ILE A 138 -11.34 13.41 -2.44
C ILE A 138 -11.22 12.55 -3.70
N GLY A 139 -10.06 11.90 -3.85
CA GLY A 139 -9.83 10.91 -4.89
C GLY A 139 -9.53 11.50 -6.26
N SER A 140 -9.98 10.83 -7.30
CA SER A 140 -9.72 11.21 -8.70
C SER A 140 -8.23 11.32 -9.01
N HIS A 141 -7.41 10.44 -8.43
CA HIS A 141 -5.99 10.35 -8.69
C HIS A 141 -5.71 9.60 -9.99
N ILE A 142 -4.57 9.86 -10.59
CA ILE A 142 -4.08 9.12 -11.76
C ILE A 142 -2.71 8.56 -11.42
N ILE A 143 -2.57 7.24 -11.49
CA ILE A 143 -1.29 6.57 -11.34
C ILE A 143 -1.00 5.86 -12.66
N ARG A 144 0.05 6.29 -13.35
CA ARG A 144 0.30 5.76 -14.69
C ARG A 144 1.78 5.70 -15.08
N ARG A 145 2.09 4.72 -15.92
CA ARG A 145 3.43 4.50 -16.49
C ARG A 145 4.53 4.43 -15.43
N CYS A 146 4.16 3.87 -14.27
CA CYS A 146 5.10 3.63 -13.18
C CYS A 146 5.60 2.18 -13.23
N HIS A 147 6.85 1.99 -12.84
CA HIS A 147 7.45 0.70 -12.59
C HIS A 147 7.53 0.49 -11.07
N ILE A 148 6.72 -0.44 -10.54
CA ILE A 148 6.53 -0.63 -9.10
C ILE A 148 6.92 -2.05 -8.74
N HIS A 149 7.93 -2.22 -7.87
CA HIS A 149 8.43 -3.55 -7.56
C HIS A 149 9.13 -3.67 -6.20
N HIS A 150 9.27 -4.91 -5.72
CA HIS A 150 9.95 -5.22 -4.45
C HIS A 150 9.43 -4.40 -3.27
N CYS A 151 8.12 -4.28 -3.17
CA CYS A 151 7.42 -3.73 -2.01
C CYS A 151 6.86 -4.89 -1.20
N GLU A 152 7.12 -4.94 0.12
CA GLU A 152 6.90 -6.16 0.90
C GLU A 152 5.48 -6.27 1.50
N GLN A 153 4.58 -5.36 1.17
CA GLN A 153 3.16 -5.52 1.47
C GLN A 153 2.31 -5.30 0.22
N THR A 154 2.33 -4.11 -0.37
CA THR A 154 1.49 -3.77 -1.52
C THR A 154 2.24 -2.86 -2.49
N GLY A 155 2.04 -3.05 -3.79
CA GLY A 155 2.53 -2.11 -4.80
C GLY A 155 1.77 -0.79 -4.70
N ILE A 156 0.46 -0.83 -4.90
CA ILE A 156 -0.45 0.32 -4.75
C ILE A 156 -1.56 -0.06 -3.77
N VAL A 157 -1.72 0.71 -2.70
CA VAL A 157 -2.82 0.55 -1.75
C VAL A 157 -3.75 1.75 -1.80
N GLY A 158 -5.05 1.52 -1.84
CA GLY A 158 -6.08 2.54 -1.73
C GLY A 158 -7.06 2.22 -0.61
N ARG A 159 -7.34 3.23 0.21
CA ARG A 159 -8.37 3.15 1.23
C ARG A 159 -9.17 4.42 1.22
N MET A 160 -10.44 4.35 0.90
CA MET A 160 -11.32 5.50 0.80
C MET A 160 -10.78 6.68 -0.05
N GLY A 161 -9.51 7.05 0.12
CA GLY A 161 -8.86 8.10 -0.66
C GLY A 161 -8.60 7.75 -2.12
N GLY A 162 -8.62 6.47 -2.48
CA GLY A 162 -8.45 6.00 -3.84
C GLY A 162 -9.70 6.05 -4.73
N VAL A 163 -10.85 6.49 -4.22
CA VAL A 163 -12.11 6.56 -4.97
C VAL A 163 -11.98 7.38 -6.25
N PHE A 164 -12.72 7.03 -7.29
CA PHE A 164 -12.79 7.76 -8.58
C PHE A 164 -11.47 7.85 -9.34
N SER A 165 -10.48 7.04 -8.99
CA SER A 165 -9.12 7.12 -9.51
C SER A 165 -8.92 6.22 -10.74
N ILE A 166 -7.86 6.51 -11.48
CA ILE A 166 -7.42 5.73 -12.62
C ILE A 166 -6.02 5.19 -12.34
N ILE A 167 -5.85 3.88 -12.46
CA ILE A 167 -4.56 3.19 -12.33
C ILE A 167 -4.31 2.51 -13.69
N GLU A 168 -3.37 3.02 -14.47
CA GLU A 168 -3.22 2.58 -15.85
C GLU A 168 -1.77 2.52 -16.32
N ASP A 169 -1.51 1.61 -17.26
CA ASP A 169 -0.23 1.50 -17.96
C ASP A 169 0.97 1.30 -17.02
N ASN A 170 0.77 0.71 -15.84
CA ASN A 170 1.83 0.44 -14.88
C ASN A 170 2.39 -0.97 -15.06
N HIS A 171 3.67 -1.13 -14.73
CA HIS A 171 4.32 -2.42 -14.57
C HIS A 171 4.55 -2.68 -13.09
N ILE A 172 3.90 -3.70 -12.53
CA ILE A 172 3.91 -4.01 -11.09
C ILE A 172 4.35 -5.45 -10.92
N HIS A 173 5.42 -5.69 -10.17
CA HIS A 173 5.91 -7.05 -9.98
C HIS A 173 6.70 -7.25 -8.69
N ASN A 174 6.91 -8.51 -8.33
CA ASN A 174 7.68 -8.89 -7.15
C ASN A 174 7.20 -8.22 -5.87
N ILE A 175 5.88 -8.26 -5.64
CA ILE A 175 5.28 -7.71 -4.43
C ILE A 175 5.10 -8.80 -3.39
N ASN A 176 5.55 -8.53 -2.16
CA ASN A 176 5.58 -9.45 -1.02
C ASN A 176 6.43 -10.71 -1.28
N ASN A 177 7.52 -10.57 -2.00
CA ASN A 177 8.36 -11.69 -2.42
C ASN A 177 9.20 -12.29 -1.29
N MET A 178 9.61 -11.48 -0.31
CA MET A 178 10.41 -11.98 0.82
C MET A 178 9.54 -12.70 1.86
N GLN A 179 8.22 -12.63 1.77
CA GLN A 179 7.26 -13.26 2.68
C GLN A 179 7.51 -12.96 4.16
N GLN A 180 8.10 -11.80 4.46
CA GLN A 180 8.36 -11.35 5.83
C GLN A 180 7.11 -10.80 6.50
N LEU A 181 6.17 -10.33 5.69
CA LEU A 181 4.89 -9.79 6.14
C LEU A 181 3.79 -10.66 5.56
N GLY A 182 2.94 -11.16 6.41
CA GLY A 182 1.83 -12.03 6.02
C GLY A 182 0.49 -11.40 6.31
N GLY A 183 -0.56 -12.05 5.79
CA GLY A 183 -1.94 -11.80 6.15
C GLY A 183 -2.62 -10.78 5.25
N ALA A 184 -2.65 -9.55 5.67
CA ALA A 184 -3.52 -8.57 5.06
C ALA A 184 -2.83 -7.67 4.04
N GLU A 185 -3.58 -7.24 3.03
CA GLU A 185 -3.18 -6.18 2.10
C GLU A 185 -2.00 -6.54 1.18
N ILE A 186 -1.76 -7.82 0.93
CA ILE A 186 -0.62 -8.32 0.14
C ILE A 186 -1.00 -8.51 -1.33
N SER A 187 -0.80 -7.53 -2.16
CA SER A 187 -1.08 -7.65 -3.60
C SER A 187 -0.35 -6.60 -4.44
N GLY A 188 -0.35 -6.79 -5.75
CA GLY A 188 0.11 -5.76 -6.67
C GLY A 188 -0.68 -4.47 -6.50
N ILE A 189 -2.01 -4.57 -6.55
CA ILE A 189 -2.93 -3.46 -6.25
C ILE A 189 -3.96 -3.93 -5.23
N LYS A 190 -4.08 -3.23 -4.11
CA LYS A 190 -5.10 -3.48 -3.08
C LYS A 190 -5.96 -2.25 -2.85
N MET A 191 -7.27 -2.40 -3.02
CA MET A 191 -8.20 -1.29 -2.82
C MET A 191 -9.33 -1.68 -1.87
N HIS A 192 -9.48 -0.92 -0.79
CA HIS A 192 -10.73 -0.80 -0.05
C HIS A 192 -11.52 0.39 -0.62
N ALA A 193 -12.82 0.25 -0.71
CA ALA A 193 -13.69 1.25 -1.31
C ALA A 193 -13.25 1.64 -2.75
N ALA A 194 -13.06 0.62 -3.59
CA ALA A 194 -12.84 0.85 -5.01
C ALA A 194 -14.14 1.33 -5.68
N ILE A 195 -14.53 2.59 -5.39
CA ILE A 195 -15.75 3.20 -5.91
C ILE A 195 -15.41 3.97 -7.18
N ASP A 196 -16.03 3.59 -8.29
CA ASP A 196 -15.79 4.17 -9.63
C ASP A 196 -14.31 4.26 -10.01
N VAL A 197 -13.53 3.24 -9.63
CA VAL A 197 -12.10 3.14 -9.95
C VAL A 197 -11.92 2.40 -11.26
N VAL A 198 -11.01 2.87 -12.09
CA VAL A 198 -10.60 2.20 -13.32
C VAL A 198 -9.17 1.70 -13.19
N MET A 199 -8.95 0.40 -13.35
CA MET A 199 -7.62 -0.21 -13.43
C MET A 199 -7.48 -0.84 -14.81
N ARG A 200 -6.61 -0.27 -15.65
CA ARG A 200 -6.52 -0.71 -17.04
C ARG A 200 -5.10 -0.73 -17.59
N ARG A 201 -4.84 -1.69 -18.47
CA ARG A 201 -3.56 -1.84 -19.17
C ARG A 201 -2.36 -1.92 -18.24
N ASN A 202 -2.56 -2.44 -17.03
CA ASN A 202 -1.46 -2.73 -16.12
C ASN A 202 -0.90 -4.13 -16.42
N HIS A 203 0.40 -4.28 -16.32
CA HIS A 203 1.09 -5.57 -16.33
C HIS A 203 1.49 -5.92 -14.90
N ILE A 204 0.88 -6.97 -14.33
CA ILE A 204 1.04 -7.35 -12.91
C ILE A 204 1.44 -8.82 -12.85
N HIS A 205 2.62 -9.09 -12.30
CA HIS A 205 3.12 -10.45 -12.22
C HIS A 205 4.06 -10.70 -11.04
N HIS A 206 4.25 -11.95 -10.66
CA HIS A 206 5.12 -12.35 -9.55
C HIS A 206 4.80 -11.61 -8.24
N CYS A 207 3.56 -11.29 -8.03
CA CYS A 207 3.03 -10.77 -6.78
C CYS A 207 2.37 -11.92 -6.01
N THR A 208 2.32 -11.86 -4.69
CA THR A 208 1.57 -12.87 -3.91
C THR A 208 0.11 -12.95 -4.33
N MET A 209 -0.48 -11.81 -4.69
CA MET A 209 -1.77 -11.65 -5.35
C MET A 209 -1.68 -10.52 -6.38
N GLY A 210 -2.48 -10.56 -7.44
CA GLY A 210 -2.50 -9.53 -8.47
C GLY A 210 -3.30 -8.28 -8.04
N ILE A 211 -4.59 -8.26 -8.30
CA ILE A 211 -5.52 -7.17 -7.94
C ILE A 211 -6.50 -7.69 -6.88
N TRP A 212 -6.60 -6.97 -5.79
CA TRP A 212 -7.56 -7.25 -4.72
C TRP A 212 -8.46 -6.04 -4.46
N CYS A 213 -9.73 -6.16 -4.82
CA CYS A 213 -10.77 -5.20 -4.47
C CYS A 213 -11.56 -5.75 -3.28
N ASP A 214 -11.44 -5.07 -2.17
CA ASP A 214 -12.04 -5.45 -0.90
C ASP A 214 -13.04 -4.37 -0.49
N TRP A 215 -13.92 -4.67 0.40
CA TRP A 215 -14.95 -3.83 0.99
C TRP A 215 -15.37 -2.61 0.16
N GLU A 216 -16.66 -2.52 -0.12
CA GLU A 216 -17.30 -1.37 -0.77
C GLU A 216 -16.90 -1.17 -2.26
N ALA A 217 -16.28 -2.16 -2.90
CA ALA A 217 -16.03 -2.07 -4.33
C ALA A 217 -17.37 -1.98 -5.10
N GLN A 218 -17.52 -0.94 -5.93
CA GLN A 218 -18.69 -0.72 -6.76
C GLN A 218 -18.39 0.24 -7.91
N GLY A 219 -18.97 0.00 -9.07
CA GLY A 219 -18.67 0.78 -10.28
C GLY A 219 -17.23 0.61 -10.77
N THR A 220 -16.51 -0.34 -10.22
CA THR A 220 -15.10 -0.61 -10.53
C THR A 220 -14.98 -1.28 -11.89
N ARG A 221 -13.98 -0.88 -12.65
CA ARG A 221 -13.67 -1.49 -13.95
C ARG A 221 -12.23 -1.97 -14.00
N LEU A 222 -12.04 -3.26 -14.24
CA LEU A 222 -10.76 -3.90 -14.51
C LEU A 222 -10.73 -4.30 -16.00
N THR A 223 -9.89 -3.69 -16.81
CA THR A 223 -9.93 -3.95 -18.25
C THR A 223 -8.55 -3.91 -18.90
N GLN A 224 -8.31 -4.80 -19.86
CA GLN A 224 -7.06 -4.85 -20.62
C GLN A 224 -5.80 -5.04 -19.73
N ASN A 225 -5.92 -5.56 -18.53
CA ASN A 225 -4.76 -5.86 -17.70
C ASN A 225 -4.15 -7.21 -18.11
N LEU A 226 -2.84 -7.31 -18.04
CA LEU A 226 -2.10 -8.56 -18.17
C LEU A 226 -1.69 -9.01 -16.78
N LEU A 227 -2.22 -10.14 -16.32
CA LEU A 227 -1.97 -10.72 -15.01
C LEU A 227 -1.45 -12.15 -15.21
N HIS A 228 -0.32 -12.48 -14.59
CA HIS A 228 0.22 -13.84 -14.67
C HIS A 228 1.22 -14.10 -13.54
N ASP A 229 1.43 -15.36 -13.22
CA ASP A 229 2.41 -15.81 -12.22
C ASP A 229 2.27 -15.13 -10.84
N ASN A 230 1.05 -14.71 -10.49
CA ASN A 230 0.76 -14.10 -9.20
C ASN A 230 0.52 -15.19 -8.15
N CYS A 231 1.60 -15.59 -7.52
CA CYS A 231 1.61 -16.58 -6.45
C CYS A 231 2.80 -16.32 -5.50
N PRO A 232 2.71 -16.79 -4.25
CA PRO A 232 3.87 -16.76 -3.36
C PRO A 232 5.05 -17.52 -3.96
N PRO A 233 6.30 -17.14 -3.64
CA PRO A 233 7.47 -17.88 -4.04
C PRO A 233 7.39 -19.36 -3.67
N GLU A 234 8.06 -20.20 -4.47
CA GLU A 234 8.12 -21.64 -4.21
C GLU A 234 8.67 -21.92 -2.80
N GLY A 235 8.06 -22.90 -2.11
CA GLY A 235 8.44 -23.25 -0.73
C GLY A 235 7.80 -22.36 0.35
N THR A 236 7.01 -21.36 0.00
CA THR A 236 6.26 -20.56 1.00
C THR A 236 5.25 -21.46 1.72
N PRO A 237 5.29 -21.53 3.06
CA PRO A 237 4.28 -22.26 3.83
C PRO A 237 2.90 -21.66 3.60
N LYS A 238 1.94 -22.48 3.21
CA LYS A 238 0.55 -22.06 3.07
C LYS A 238 -0.19 -22.34 4.37
N ALA A 239 -0.68 -21.31 5.02
CA ALA A 239 -1.64 -21.46 6.09
C ALA A 239 -3.00 -21.91 5.51
N GLU A 240 -3.73 -22.74 6.25
CA GLU A 240 -5.10 -23.11 5.86
C GLU A 240 -5.96 -21.84 5.73
N GLY A 241 -6.66 -21.71 4.60
CA GLY A 241 -7.48 -20.54 4.31
C GLY A 241 -6.72 -19.27 3.92
N ALA A 242 -5.42 -19.36 3.67
CA ALA A 242 -4.66 -18.20 3.21
C ALA A 242 -5.12 -17.76 1.81
N MET A 243 -5.46 -16.49 1.68
CA MET A 243 -5.77 -15.85 0.41
C MET A 243 -4.46 -15.55 -0.31
N MET A 244 -4.12 -16.37 -1.29
CA MET A 244 -2.88 -16.28 -2.06
C MET A 244 -3.09 -16.86 -3.45
N SER A 245 -2.33 -16.37 -4.41
CA SER A 245 -2.32 -16.90 -5.80
C SER A 245 -3.56 -16.55 -6.63
N GLN A 246 -4.28 -15.49 -6.29
CA GLN A 246 -5.34 -14.96 -7.14
C GLN A 246 -4.82 -13.83 -8.02
N ASP A 247 -5.08 -13.90 -9.31
CA ASP A 247 -4.83 -12.78 -10.21
C ASP A 247 -5.81 -11.63 -9.94
N ILE A 248 -7.09 -11.95 -9.76
CA ILE A 248 -8.13 -10.99 -9.38
C ILE A 248 -8.95 -11.59 -8.24
N PHE A 249 -9.06 -10.82 -7.16
CA PHE A 249 -9.87 -11.18 -6.01
C PHE A 249 -10.84 -10.03 -5.66
N ILE A 250 -12.13 -10.33 -5.65
CA ILE A 250 -13.18 -9.40 -5.27
C ILE A 250 -13.82 -9.91 -3.99
N GLU A 251 -13.69 -9.15 -2.93
CA GLU A 251 -14.19 -9.50 -1.61
C GLU A 251 -15.14 -8.43 -1.08
N VAL A 252 -16.26 -8.84 -0.50
CA VAL A 252 -17.25 -7.96 0.14
C VAL A 252 -17.60 -6.72 -0.72
N GLY A 253 -17.80 -6.93 -2.02
CA GLY A 253 -18.21 -5.86 -2.94
C GLY A 253 -19.67 -5.44 -2.68
N HIS A 254 -19.96 -4.17 -2.85
CA HIS A 254 -21.30 -3.59 -2.62
C HIS A 254 -22.04 -3.25 -3.90
N GLY A 255 -21.43 -3.39 -5.05
CA GLY A 255 -22.04 -3.12 -6.33
C GLY A 255 -21.28 -3.76 -7.49
N PRO A 256 -21.65 -3.46 -8.74
CA PRO A 256 -21.07 -4.10 -9.90
C PRO A 256 -19.58 -3.81 -10.04
N THR A 257 -18.83 -4.87 -10.37
CA THR A 257 -17.45 -4.78 -10.86
C THR A 257 -17.42 -5.38 -12.24
N LEU A 258 -16.91 -4.63 -13.21
CA LEU A 258 -16.76 -5.07 -14.59
C LEU A 258 -15.31 -5.52 -14.84
N ILE A 259 -15.13 -6.74 -15.34
CA ILE A 259 -13.83 -7.33 -15.67
C ILE A 259 -13.78 -7.59 -17.16
#